data_d8dda686b3ccfe4003c3dd89308bd126
#
_entry.id   d8dda686b3ccfe4003c3dd89308bd126
#
_cell.length_a   1.000
_cell.length_b   1.000
_cell.length_c   1.000
_cell.angle_alpha   90.00
_cell.angle_beta   90.00
_cell.angle_gamma   90.00
#
_symmetry.space_group_name_H-M   'P 1'
#
loop_
_entity.id
_entity.type
_entity.pdbx_description
1 polymer ?
#
loop_
_entity_poly.entity_id
_entity_poly.type
_entity_poly.pdbx_seq_one_letter_code
_entity_poly.pdbx_strand_id
1 'polypeptide(L)'
;MKNYSRARIACTASLFFSLPFLISCGSRTASGNSQAAGPPDLNGVWSAPFTPDISKTLGHQPPFTPYGAARFAKEDEFDDPLTKCLPIGPARGIQAGIMPFQIVQTPSVFTILFENQHTFRIIHTDGRSHPKDIDATWFGDSIGKWDGDTLVVDTVGLDDRTWLDTAGHEHSDQLHLVERFQKVDNNTIKWTVTFEDPKYFTEPWSITLPITRQNTEIMSYSCEENEKDRAHLRRAKK
;
A
#
# COMPACT_ATOMS: atom_id res chain seq x y z
N MET A 1 -9.69 -20.42 -56.17
CA MET A 1 -8.78 -20.93 -57.17
C MET A 1 -8.05 -19.74 -57.79
N LYS A 2 -6.81 -19.48 -57.38
CA LYS A 2 -5.86 -18.62 -58.08
C LYS A 2 -4.47 -19.15 -57.78
N ASN A 3 -3.86 -19.72 -58.83
CA ASN A 3 -2.50 -20.25 -58.84
C ASN A 3 -1.47 -19.11 -58.82
N TYR A 4 -0.45 -19.21 -57.95
CA TYR A 4 0.76 -18.42 -58.09
C TYR A 4 1.93 -19.29 -58.53
N SER A 5 2.41 -18.94 -59.73
CA SER A 5 3.53 -19.55 -60.45
C SER A 5 4.84 -19.29 -59.76
N ARG A 6 5.66 -20.35 -59.65
CA ARG A 6 7.06 -20.27 -59.18
C ARG A 6 7.96 -19.85 -60.36
N ALA A 7 8.63 -18.72 -60.25
CA ALA A 7 9.74 -18.32 -61.10
C ALA A 7 11.04 -18.94 -60.58
N ARG A 8 11.67 -19.78 -61.44
CA ARG A 8 13.03 -20.28 -61.24
C ARG A 8 14.00 -19.31 -61.90
N ILE A 9 14.91 -18.77 -61.13
CA ILE A 9 16.04 -17.99 -61.65
C ILE A 9 17.28 -18.92 -61.65
N ALA A 10 17.80 -19.12 -62.88
CA ALA A 10 19.04 -19.87 -63.10
C ALA A 10 20.23 -18.96 -62.86
N CYS A 11 21.15 -19.36 -61.98
CA CYS A 11 22.45 -18.72 -61.84
C CYS A 11 23.47 -19.37 -62.79
N THR A 12 23.98 -18.58 -63.70
CA THR A 12 25.14 -18.90 -64.57
C THR A 12 26.43 -18.67 -63.77
N ALA A 13 27.29 -19.66 -63.79
CA ALA A 13 28.59 -19.61 -63.17
C ALA A 13 29.55 -18.78 -64.05
N SER A 14 30.23 -17.79 -63.45
CA SER A 14 31.44 -17.16 -64.01
C SER A 14 32.57 -17.28 -62.98
N LEU A 15 33.59 -18.00 -63.39
CA LEU A 15 34.86 -18.10 -62.66
C LEU A 15 35.60 -16.76 -62.75
N PHE A 16 35.97 -16.16 -61.61
CA PHE A 16 37.11 -15.24 -61.51
C PHE A 16 37.82 -15.39 -60.15
N PHE A 17 39.08 -15.60 -60.26
CA PHE A 17 40.30 -15.51 -59.41
C PHE A 17 40.12 -15.05 -57.93
N SER A 18 40.72 -15.86 -57.12
CA SER A 18 41.10 -15.86 -55.75
C SER A 18 41.71 -14.57 -55.13
N LEU A 19 41.17 -14.11 -53.99
CA LEU A 19 41.90 -13.53 -52.87
C LEU A 19 41.20 -14.00 -51.55
N PRO A 20 41.97 -14.45 -50.55
CA PRO A 20 41.34 -14.84 -49.28
C PRO A 20 41.04 -13.59 -48.47
N PHE A 21 39.79 -13.20 -48.43
CA PHE A 21 39.30 -12.23 -47.45
C PHE A 21 39.04 -12.98 -46.13
N LEU A 22 39.88 -12.74 -45.13
CA LEU A 22 39.66 -13.17 -43.76
C LEU A 22 38.39 -12.47 -43.24
N ILE A 23 37.25 -13.16 -43.30
CA ILE A 23 36.02 -12.73 -42.62
C ILE A 23 36.22 -13.02 -41.14
N SER A 24 36.64 -11.98 -40.39
CA SER A 24 36.59 -11.97 -38.95
C SER A 24 35.11 -12.05 -38.54
N CYS A 25 34.73 -13.24 -38.08
CA CYS A 25 33.41 -13.45 -37.47
C CYS A 25 33.41 -12.76 -36.12
N GLY A 26 33.11 -11.45 -36.11
CA GLY A 26 32.91 -10.69 -34.88
C GLY A 26 31.68 -11.22 -34.20
N SER A 27 31.86 -12.00 -33.12
CA SER A 27 30.78 -12.35 -32.19
C SER A 27 30.18 -11.05 -31.65
N ARG A 28 29.04 -10.67 -32.21
CA ARG A 28 28.18 -9.66 -31.56
C ARG A 28 27.70 -10.26 -30.25
N THR A 29 28.38 -9.98 -29.17
CA THR A 29 27.77 -10.08 -27.85
C THR A 29 26.52 -9.21 -27.87
N ALA A 30 25.36 -9.84 -27.86
CA ALA A 30 24.10 -9.16 -27.61
C ALA A 30 24.22 -8.56 -26.21
N SER A 31 24.52 -7.26 -26.16
CA SER A 31 24.35 -6.48 -24.94
C SER A 31 22.86 -6.53 -24.62
N GLY A 32 22.51 -7.43 -23.72
CA GLY A 32 21.15 -7.48 -23.17
C GLY A 32 20.88 -6.13 -22.51
N ASN A 33 20.12 -5.30 -23.20
CA ASN A 33 19.51 -4.13 -22.60
C ASN A 33 18.55 -4.68 -21.52
N SER A 34 19.00 -4.81 -20.29
CA SER A 34 18.12 -5.00 -19.15
C SER A 34 17.32 -3.71 -19.00
N GLN A 35 16.25 -3.61 -19.74
CA GLN A 35 15.24 -2.60 -19.53
C GLN A 35 14.81 -2.79 -18.09
N ALA A 36 15.09 -1.81 -17.23
CA ALA A 36 14.66 -1.87 -15.84
C ALA A 36 13.17 -2.20 -15.84
N ALA A 37 12.82 -3.32 -15.26
CA ALA A 37 11.42 -3.70 -15.12
C ALA A 37 10.71 -2.55 -14.41
N GLY A 38 9.57 -2.11 -14.94
CA GLY A 38 8.75 -1.09 -14.28
C GLY A 38 8.32 -1.55 -12.89
N PRO A 39 7.67 -0.67 -12.12
CA PRO A 39 7.20 -1.03 -10.80
C PRO A 39 6.34 -2.30 -10.85
N PRO A 40 6.41 -3.17 -9.82
CA PRO A 40 5.61 -4.39 -9.79
C PRO A 40 4.12 -4.07 -9.76
N ASP A 41 3.32 -4.91 -10.40
CA ASP A 41 1.87 -4.81 -10.37
C ASP A 41 1.34 -5.33 -9.03
N LEU A 42 0.66 -4.44 -8.26
CA LEU A 42 0.00 -4.73 -7.01
C LEU A 42 -1.54 -4.68 -7.11
N ASN A 43 -2.09 -4.50 -8.33
CA ASN A 43 -3.53 -4.50 -8.52
C ASN A 43 -4.18 -5.78 -7.98
N GLY A 44 -5.36 -5.64 -7.39
CA GLY A 44 -6.15 -6.77 -6.88
C GLY A 44 -6.78 -6.52 -5.54
N VAL A 45 -7.46 -7.54 -5.03
CA VAL A 45 -8.08 -7.52 -3.71
C VAL A 45 -7.17 -8.20 -2.71
N TRP A 46 -7.03 -7.61 -1.54
CA TRP A 46 -6.06 -7.97 -0.54
C TRP A 46 -6.66 -7.93 0.86
N SER A 47 -6.07 -8.68 1.79
CA SER A 47 -6.40 -8.65 3.21
C SER A 47 -5.15 -8.84 4.05
N ALA A 48 -5.07 -8.13 5.17
CA ALA A 48 -4.06 -8.34 6.20
C ALA A 48 -4.62 -9.18 7.37
N PRO A 49 -3.79 -9.77 8.23
CA PRO A 49 -4.24 -10.34 9.48
C PRO A 49 -4.92 -9.30 10.36
N PHE A 50 -6.02 -9.69 11.00
CA PHE A 50 -6.68 -8.81 11.99
C PHE A 50 -5.75 -8.55 13.18
N THR A 51 -5.41 -7.28 13.37
CA THR A 51 -4.49 -6.80 14.40
C THR A 51 -5.21 -5.81 15.31
N PRO A 52 -6.05 -6.29 16.25
CA PRO A 52 -6.82 -5.41 17.13
C PRO A 52 -5.96 -4.68 18.15
N ASP A 53 -4.74 -5.15 18.39
CA ASP A 53 -3.82 -4.64 19.39
C ASP A 53 -2.38 -4.75 18.86
N ILE A 54 -1.84 -3.63 18.42
CA ILE A 54 -0.50 -3.56 17.82
C ILE A 54 0.62 -3.91 18.80
N SER A 55 0.39 -3.75 20.12
CA SER A 55 1.36 -4.14 21.15
C SER A 55 1.65 -5.65 21.11
N LYS A 56 0.67 -6.47 20.73
CA LYS A 56 0.85 -7.92 20.57
C LYS A 56 1.73 -8.25 19.37
N THR A 57 1.63 -7.48 18.31
CA THR A 57 2.50 -7.63 17.13
C THR A 57 3.93 -7.18 17.44
N LEU A 58 4.09 -6.14 18.24
CA LEU A 58 5.40 -5.66 18.71
C LEU A 58 6.03 -6.59 19.76
N GLY A 59 5.21 -7.30 20.54
CA GLY A 59 5.64 -8.04 21.71
C GLY A 59 5.85 -7.17 22.96
N HIS A 60 5.57 -5.86 22.87
CA HIS A 60 5.64 -4.87 23.94
C HIS A 60 4.75 -3.67 23.59
N GLN A 61 4.54 -2.77 24.54
CA GLN A 61 3.86 -1.50 24.26
C GLN A 61 4.71 -0.62 23.34
N PRO A 62 4.09 0.21 22.48
CA PRO A 62 4.79 1.27 21.78
C PRO A 62 5.63 2.14 22.74
N PRO A 63 6.71 2.80 22.27
CA PRO A 63 7.58 3.61 23.11
C PRO A 63 6.91 4.94 23.49
N PHE A 64 5.89 4.88 24.33
CA PHE A 64 5.09 6.03 24.71
C PHE A 64 5.91 7.12 25.42
N THR A 65 5.57 8.37 25.11
CA THR A 65 5.87 9.49 26.01
C THR A 65 5.02 9.38 27.29
N PRO A 66 5.32 10.12 28.36
CA PRO A 66 4.42 10.21 29.51
C PRO A 66 3.02 10.67 29.17
N TYR A 67 2.87 11.52 28.15
CA TYR A 67 1.57 11.95 27.62
C TYR A 67 0.83 10.80 26.95
N GLY A 68 1.45 10.10 25.99
CA GLY A 68 0.87 8.98 25.28
C GLY A 68 0.46 7.85 26.23
N ALA A 69 1.31 7.49 27.20
CA ALA A 69 0.99 6.49 28.22
C ALA A 69 -0.23 6.89 29.08
N ALA A 70 -0.32 8.17 29.48
CA ALA A 70 -1.45 8.68 30.27
C ALA A 70 -2.76 8.71 29.47
N ARG A 71 -2.67 8.92 28.16
CA ARG A 71 -3.82 8.84 27.25
C ARG A 71 -4.28 7.40 27.12
N PHE A 72 -3.40 6.49 26.72
CA PHE A 72 -3.69 5.07 26.56
C PHE A 72 -4.30 4.44 27.82
N ALA A 73 -3.81 4.79 29.02
CA ALA A 73 -4.35 4.29 30.28
C ALA A 73 -5.79 4.75 30.61
N LYS A 74 -6.30 5.73 29.89
CA LYS A 74 -7.67 6.27 30.07
C LYS A 74 -8.62 5.90 28.95
N GLU A 75 -8.12 5.20 27.93
CA GLU A 75 -8.95 4.81 26.79
C GLU A 75 -10.12 3.93 27.22
N ASP A 76 -11.21 4.11 26.51
CA ASP A 76 -12.45 3.36 26.70
C ASP A 76 -12.93 2.92 25.32
N GLU A 77 -13.20 1.64 25.15
CA GLU A 77 -13.65 1.06 23.88
C GLU A 77 -14.87 1.77 23.27
N PHE A 78 -15.71 2.43 24.10
CA PHE A 78 -16.83 3.23 23.62
C PHE A 78 -16.43 4.56 22.97
N ASP A 79 -15.19 4.98 23.13
CA ASP A 79 -14.66 6.18 22.48
C ASP A 79 -14.02 5.88 21.12
N ASP A 80 -13.89 4.58 20.75
CA ASP A 80 -13.41 4.17 19.44
C ASP A 80 -14.23 4.86 18.31
N PRO A 81 -13.58 5.60 17.39
CA PRO A 81 -14.26 6.25 16.27
C PRO A 81 -15.08 5.28 15.41
N LEU A 82 -14.67 4.01 15.32
CA LEU A 82 -15.41 2.98 14.59
C LEU A 82 -16.81 2.74 15.18
N THR A 83 -16.98 2.85 16.50
CA THR A 83 -18.31 2.73 17.15
C THR A 83 -19.29 3.83 16.74
N LYS A 84 -18.75 4.91 16.16
CA LYS A 84 -19.51 6.06 15.65
C LYS A 84 -19.56 6.09 14.12
N CYS A 85 -19.18 4.99 13.46
CA CYS A 85 -19.04 4.87 12.01
C CYS A 85 -18.15 5.95 11.38
N LEU A 86 -17.14 6.42 12.12
CA LEU A 86 -16.14 7.36 11.60
C LEU A 86 -15.01 6.59 10.90
N PRO A 87 -14.34 7.19 9.91
CA PRO A 87 -13.20 6.57 9.24
C PRO A 87 -12.07 6.24 10.21
N ILE A 88 -11.40 5.12 9.96
CA ILE A 88 -10.41 4.53 10.88
C ILE A 88 -8.96 4.85 10.53
N GLY A 89 -8.75 5.66 9.49
CA GLY A 89 -7.42 6.06 9.05
C GLY A 89 -6.68 5.00 8.22
N PRO A 90 -5.52 5.37 7.66
CA PRO A 90 -4.84 4.56 6.65
C PRO A 90 -4.23 3.26 7.21
N ALA A 91 -3.52 3.34 8.33
CA ALA A 91 -2.84 2.17 8.90
C ALA A 91 -3.84 1.15 9.45
N ARG A 92 -4.80 1.60 10.27
CA ARG A 92 -5.84 0.74 10.81
C ARG A 92 -6.73 0.17 9.69
N GLY A 93 -6.97 0.91 8.61
CA GLY A 93 -7.72 0.43 7.46
C GLY A 93 -7.10 -0.82 6.83
N ILE A 94 -5.78 -0.92 6.79
CA ILE A 94 -5.07 -2.11 6.31
C ILE A 94 -5.10 -3.23 7.35
N GLN A 95 -4.72 -2.95 8.58
CA GLN A 95 -4.56 -3.96 9.63
C GLN A 95 -5.88 -4.41 10.27
N ALA A 96 -7.00 -3.76 9.94
CA ALA A 96 -8.31 -4.16 10.42
C ALA A 96 -8.70 -5.59 10.03
N GLY A 97 -8.16 -6.12 8.93
CA GLY A 97 -8.14 -7.55 8.56
C GLY A 97 -9.49 -8.25 8.44
N ILE A 98 -10.57 -7.66 8.93
CA ILE A 98 -11.91 -8.25 8.91
C ILE A 98 -12.55 -8.10 7.53
N MET A 99 -12.25 -6.99 6.84
CA MET A 99 -12.77 -6.65 5.52
C MET A 99 -11.59 -6.47 4.56
N PRO A 100 -11.72 -6.96 3.31
CA PRO A 100 -10.68 -6.78 2.31
C PRO A 100 -10.61 -5.32 1.83
N PHE A 101 -9.54 -5.04 1.11
CA PHE A 101 -9.37 -3.79 0.37
C PHE A 101 -8.86 -4.08 -1.03
N GLN A 102 -9.17 -3.20 -1.97
CA GLN A 102 -8.72 -3.31 -3.35
C GLN A 102 -7.65 -2.26 -3.64
N ILE A 103 -6.55 -2.69 -4.23
CA ILE A 103 -5.52 -1.82 -4.79
C ILE A 103 -5.81 -1.61 -6.27
N VAL A 104 -5.83 -0.34 -6.69
CA VAL A 104 -5.89 0.09 -8.09
C VAL A 104 -4.67 0.94 -8.37
N GLN A 105 -3.77 0.41 -9.18
CA GLN A 105 -2.48 1.05 -9.50
C GLN A 105 -2.49 1.58 -10.93
N THR A 106 -2.08 2.83 -11.07
CA THR A 106 -1.78 3.50 -12.34
C THR A 106 -0.35 4.07 -12.30
N PRO A 107 0.20 4.58 -13.40
CA PRO A 107 1.55 5.19 -13.37
C PRO A 107 1.71 6.37 -12.41
N SER A 108 0.66 7.12 -12.13
CA SER A 108 0.71 8.36 -11.33
C SER A 108 -0.06 8.30 -10.02
N VAL A 109 -0.85 7.25 -9.81
CA VAL A 109 -1.71 7.12 -8.63
C VAL A 109 -1.79 5.67 -8.19
N PHE A 110 -1.69 5.46 -6.89
CA PHE A 110 -1.95 4.20 -6.23
C PHE A 110 -3.14 4.42 -5.28
N THR A 111 -4.26 3.77 -5.56
CA THR A 111 -5.50 3.95 -4.80
C THR A 111 -5.78 2.69 -4.00
N ILE A 112 -6.15 2.86 -2.74
CA ILE A 112 -6.67 1.79 -1.89
C ILE A 112 -8.14 2.07 -1.63
N LEU A 113 -9.00 1.14 -2.06
CA LEU A 113 -10.44 1.15 -1.82
C LEU A 113 -10.72 0.19 -0.68
N PHE A 114 -11.19 0.70 0.45
CA PHE A 114 -11.54 -0.11 1.61
C PHE A 114 -13.01 -0.52 1.54
N GLU A 115 -13.30 -1.80 1.71
CA GLU A 115 -14.68 -2.28 1.91
C GLU A 115 -15.26 -1.68 3.18
N ASN A 116 -14.42 -1.52 4.21
CA ASN A 116 -14.81 -0.88 5.46
C ASN A 116 -15.23 0.59 5.19
N GLN A 117 -16.49 0.89 5.48
CA GLN A 117 -17.09 2.24 5.41
C GLN A 117 -17.03 2.90 4.02
N HIS A 118 -16.82 2.16 2.94
CA HIS A 118 -16.69 2.68 1.57
C HIS A 118 -15.68 3.83 1.46
N THR A 119 -14.61 3.76 2.22
CA THR A 119 -13.57 4.77 2.19
C THR A 119 -12.52 4.44 1.15
N PHE A 120 -11.79 5.46 0.74
CA PHE A 120 -10.68 5.30 -0.19
C PHE A 120 -9.50 6.17 0.24
N ARG A 121 -8.33 5.77 -0.19
CA ARG A 121 -7.08 6.51 -0.01
C ARG A 121 -6.38 6.67 -1.34
N ILE A 122 -5.98 7.90 -1.65
CA ILE A 122 -5.22 8.21 -2.85
C ILE A 122 -3.77 8.47 -2.45
N ILE A 123 -2.85 7.77 -3.10
CA ILE A 123 -1.41 7.95 -2.94
C ILE A 123 -0.87 8.42 -4.29
N HIS A 124 -0.33 9.62 -4.32
CA HIS A 124 0.21 10.20 -5.55
C HIS A 124 1.62 9.69 -5.82
N THR A 125 1.83 9.07 -6.99
CA THR A 125 3.13 8.50 -7.41
C THR A 125 3.75 9.25 -8.59
N ASP A 126 3.30 10.46 -8.83
CA ASP A 126 3.74 11.34 -9.93
C ASP A 126 4.95 12.22 -9.58
N GLY A 127 5.54 12.04 -8.41
CA GLY A 127 6.73 12.77 -7.97
C GLY A 127 6.47 14.13 -7.33
N ARG A 128 5.19 14.45 -7.04
CA ARG A 128 4.84 15.68 -6.30
C ARG A 128 5.35 15.64 -4.86
N SER A 129 5.45 16.80 -4.24
CA SER A 129 5.64 16.96 -2.80
C SER A 129 4.30 17.17 -2.11
N HIS A 130 4.28 17.01 -0.79
CA HIS A 130 3.15 17.43 0.03
C HIS A 130 2.86 18.94 -0.14
N PRO A 131 1.59 19.34 -0.09
CA PRO A 131 1.22 20.76 -0.02
C PRO A 131 1.88 21.42 1.20
N LYS A 132 2.12 22.74 1.12
CA LYS A 132 2.68 23.47 2.28
C LYS A 132 1.67 23.67 3.40
N ASP A 133 0.41 23.86 3.01
CA ASP A 133 -0.72 24.04 3.93
C ASP A 133 -1.63 22.83 3.74
N ILE A 134 -1.61 21.91 4.72
CA ILE A 134 -2.38 20.66 4.71
C ILE A 134 -3.47 20.78 5.76
N ASP A 135 -4.72 20.75 5.32
CA ASP A 135 -5.84 20.50 6.21
C ASP A 135 -5.85 19.02 6.63
N ALA A 136 -5.96 18.77 7.92
CA ALA A 136 -6.02 17.41 8.45
C ALA A 136 -7.25 16.66 7.91
N THR A 137 -7.04 15.45 7.42
CA THR A 137 -8.11 14.57 6.92
C THR A 137 -7.99 13.18 7.55
N TRP A 138 -9.05 12.37 7.42
CA TRP A 138 -9.05 11.00 7.96
C TRP A 138 -7.94 10.10 7.41
N PHE A 139 -7.47 10.35 6.19
CA PHE A 139 -6.45 9.57 5.52
C PHE A 139 -5.16 10.34 5.25
N GLY A 140 -5.10 11.61 5.65
CA GLY A 140 -3.96 12.48 5.41
C GLY A 140 -3.72 12.78 3.93
N ASP A 141 -2.61 13.44 3.65
CA ASP A 141 -2.04 13.58 2.31
C ASP A 141 -0.93 12.54 2.13
N SER A 142 -1.02 11.73 1.07
CA SER A 142 -0.10 10.62 0.82
C SER A 142 0.61 10.78 -0.51
N ILE A 143 1.93 10.74 -0.48
CA ILE A 143 2.79 10.65 -1.66
C ILE A 143 3.56 9.33 -1.66
N GLY A 144 3.80 8.77 -2.84
CA GLY A 144 4.47 7.49 -3.00
C GLY A 144 5.63 7.57 -3.97
N LYS A 145 6.67 6.80 -3.69
CA LYS A 145 7.84 6.63 -4.56
C LYS A 145 8.22 5.16 -4.64
N TRP A 146 8.46 4.69 -5.84
CA TRP A 146 8.99 3.35 -6.06
C TRP A 146 10.50 3.30 -5.78
N ASP A 147 10.90 2.37 -4.95
CA ASP A 147 12.27 2.00 -4.62
C ASP A 147 12.46 0.52 -4.98
N GLY A 148 12.87 0.28 -6.23
CA GLY A 148 12.90 -1.07 -6.80
C GLY A 148 11.53 -1.72 -6.85
N ASP A 149 11.35 -2.79 -6.09
CA ASP A 149 10.12 -3.58 -5.96
C ASP A 149 9.17 -3.09 -4.85
N THR A 150 9.53 -2.02 -4.19
CA THR A 150 8.84 -1.51 -2.99
C THR A 150 8.25 -0.14 -3.25
N LEU A 151 6.95 0.03 -3.04
CA LEU A 151 6.32 1.34 -2.94
C LEU A 151 6.54 1.88 -1.53
N VAL A 152 7.26 3.00 -1.42
CA VAL A 152 7.43 3.76 -0.18
C VAL A 152 6.42 4.90 -0.19
N VAL A 153 5.59 4.94 0.82
CA VAL A 153 4.52 5.94 0.99
C VAL A 153 4.82 6.80 2.21
N ASP A 154 4.78 8.10 2.01
CA ASP A 154 4.91 9.12 3.04
C ASP A 154 3.54 9.76 3.25
N THR A 155 3.09 9.91 4.52
CA THR A 155 1.76 10.44 4.83
C THR A 155 1.81 11.36 6.03
N VAL A 156 1.27 12.55 5.84
CA VAL A 156 1.15 13.61 6.85
C VAL A 156 -0.27 14.21 6.84
N GLY A 157 -0.56 15.08 7.79
CA GLY A 157 -1.88 15.75 7.86
C GLY A 157 -3.02 14.80 8.23
N LEU A 158 -2.77 13.90 9.15
CA LEU A 158 -3.77 12.97 9.67
C LEU A 158 -4.61 13.63 10.77
N ASP A 159 -5.93 13.37 10.73
CA ASP A 159 -6.87 13.80 11.77
C ASP A 159 -6.65 12.98 13.04
N ASP A 160 -6.45 13.64 14.18
CA ASP A 160 -6.14 13.05 15.47
C ASP A 160 -7.32 12.29 16.12
N ARG A 161 -8.48 12.27 15.46
CA ARG A 161 -9.64 11.48 15.90
C ARG A 161 -9.57 10.01 15.50
N THR A 162 -8.61 9.61 14.68
CA THR A 162 -8.40 8.19 14.36
C THR A 162 -7.57 7.49 15.42
N TRP A 163 -7.74 6.18 15.53
CA TRP A 163 -6.92 5.32 16.36
C TRP A 163 -6.03 4.43 15.50
N LEU A 164 -4.85 4.08 15.99
CA LEU A 164 -3.93 3.20 15.27
C LEU A 164 -4.41 1.74 15.25
N ASP A 165 -5.23 1.33 16.24
CA ASP A 165 -5.83 0.00 16.34
C ASP A 165 -7.13 0.03 17.17
N THR A 166 -7.65 -1.15 17.51
CA THR A 166 -8.88 -1.30 18.32
C THR A 166 -8.59 -1.21 19.83
N ALA A 167 -7.33 -1.37 20.24
CA ALA A 167 -6.95 -1.32 21.65
C ALA A 167 -6.84 0.10 22.21
N GLY A 168 -7.02 1.13 21.38
CA GLY A 168 -7.00 2.53 21.80
C GLY A 168 -5.63 3.20 21.71
N HIS A 169 -4.78 2.73 20.83
CA HIS A 169 -3.54 3.44 20.52
C HIS A 169 -3.87 4.69 19.70
N GLU A 170 -3.94 5.82 20.39
CA GLU A 170 -4.18 7.13 19.78
C GLU A 170 -2.90 7.71 19.16
N HIS A 171 -3.09 8.80 18.43
CA HIS A 171 -2.02 9.65 17.89
C HIS A 171 -2.44 11.13 17.93
N SER A 172 -1.53 12.02 17.58
CA SER A 172 -1.83 13.44 17.40
C SER A 172 -1.86 13.84 15.92
N ASP A 173 -2.17 15.09 15.67
CA ASP A 173 -2.05 15.75 14.36
C ASP A 173 -0.60 15.84 13.83
N GLN A 174 0.39 15.49 14.68
CA GLN A 174 1.80 15.41 14.30
C GLN A 174 2.19 14.03 13.78
N LEU A 175 1.24 13.07 13.71
CA LEU A 175 1.54 11.75 13.20
C LEU A 175 2.06 11.81 11.76
N HIS A 176 3.23 11.24 11.57
CA HIS A 176 3.84 10.96 10.28
C HIS A 176 3.91 9.44 10.09
N LEU A 177 3.43 8.96 8.96
CA LEU A 177 3.49 7.54 8.60
C LEU A 177 4.43 7.34 7.42
N VAL A 178 5.33 6.37 7.55
CA VAL A 178 6.09 5.85 6.41
C VAL A 178 5.73 4.40 6.21
N GLU A 179 5.15 4.09 5.05
CA GLU A 179 4.72 2.73 4.73
C GLU A 179 5.54 2.16 3.58
N ARG A 180 5.77 0.86 3.61
CA ARG A 180 6.49 0.13 2.57
C ARG A 180 5.67 -1.07 2.13
N PHE A 181 5.24 -1.06 0.88
CA PHE A 181 4.52 -2.15 0.22
C PHE A 181 5.52 -2.89 -0.68
N GLN A 182 6.10 -3.95 -0.18
CA GLN A 182 7.05 -4.78 -0.93
C GLN A 182 6.36 -6.00 -1.50
N LYS A 183 6.38 -6.16 -2.82
CA LYS A 183 5.89 -7.38 -3.46
C LYS A 183 6.82 -8.54 -3.16
N VAL A 184 6.35 -9.54 -2.42
CA VAL A 184 7.11 -10.78 -2.15
C VAL A 184 6.92 -11.78 -3.29
N ASP A 185 5.67 -11.98 -3.68
CA ASP A 185 5.25 -12.83 -4.79
C ASP A 185 3.89 -12.36 -5.36
N ASN A 186 3.24 -13.18 -6.19
CA ASN A 186 1.96 -12.80 -6.80
C ASN A 186 0.79 -12.76 -5.81
N ASN A 187 0.95 -13.36 -4.63
CA ASN A 187 -0.11 -13.51 -3.64
C ASN A 187 0.21 -12.83 -2.31
N THR A 188 1.42 -12.26 -2.18
CA THR A 188 1.90 -11.72 -0.91
C THR A 188 2.58 -10.38 -1.10
N ILE A 189 2.14 -9.39 -0.33
CA ILE A 189 2.81 -8.11 -0.12
C ILE A 189 3.29 -8.10 1.34
N LYS A 190 4.54 -7.79 1.57
CA LYS A 190 5.06 -7.44 2.89
C LYS A 190 4.79 -5.95 3.12
N TRP A 191 3.90 -5.64 4.04
CA TRP A 191 3.61 -4.28 4.44
C TRP A 191 4.30 -3.96 5.75
N THR A 192 5.09 -2.91 5.75
CA THR A 192 5.72 -2.35 6.96
C THR A 192 5.24 -0.92 7.12
N VAL A 193 4.77 -0.55 8.29
CA VAL A 193 4.39 0.82 8.64
C VAL A 193 5.22 1.28 9.82
N THR A 194 5.80 2.48 9.66
CA THR A 194 6.52 3.20 10.72
C THR A 194 5.66 4.37 11.18
N PHE A 195 5.51 4.49 12.48
CA PHE A 195 4.77 5.54 13.16
C PHE A 195 5.77 6.48 13.82
N GLU A 196 5.65 7.76 13.53
CA GLU A 196 6.43 8.82 14.13
C GLU A 196 5.47 9.92 14.60
N ASP A 197 5.38 10.10 15.92
CA ASP A 197 4.55 11.12 16.56
C ASP A 197 5.25 11.56 17.86
N PRO A 198 5.97 12.68 17.84
CA PRO A 198 6.78 13.10 18.99
C PRO A 198 5.95 13.49 20.21
N LYS A 199 4.64 13.71 20.06
CA LYS A 199 3.74 13.96 21.18
C LYS A 199 3.37 12.66 21.91
N TYR A 200 3.18 11.55 21.16
CA TYR A 200 2.75 10.26 21.70
C TYR A 200 3.89 9.29 21.94
N PHE A 201 4.95 9.32 21.12
CA PHE A 201 6.05 8.35 21.15
C PHE A 201 7.40 9.02 21.29
N THR A 202 8.30 8.39 22.06
CA THR A 202 9.66 8.89 22.32
C THR A 202 10.61 8.66 21.14
N GLU A 203 10.28 7.72 20.28
CA GLU A 203 11.03 7.36 19.07
C GLU A 203 10.10 6.74 18.02
N PRO A 204 10.47 6.76 16.73
CA PRO A 204 9.74 6.05 15.70
C PRO A 204 9.75 4.53 15.96
N TRP A 205 8.64 3.87 15.66
CA TRP A 205 8.50 2.42 15.80
C TRP A 205 7.71 1.85 14.64
N SER A 206 7.82 0.54 14.40
CA SER A 206 7.24 -0.09 13.19
C SER A 206 6.61 -1.44 13.49
N ILE A 207 5.58 -1.77 12.70
CA ILE A 207 5.07 -3.14 12.60
C ILE A 207 5.20 -3.63 11.16
N THR A 208 5.23 -4.94 10.99
CA THR A 208 5.25 -5.59 9.68
C THR A 208 4.20 -6.68 9.63
N LEU A 209 3.35 -6.65 8.61
CA LEU A 209 2.31 -7.65 8.39
C LEU A 209 2.39 -8.19 6.95
N PRO A 210 2.09 -9.48 6.74
CA PRO A 210 1.83 -10.01 5.41
C PRO A 210 0.43 -9.58 4.96
N ILE A 211 0.32 -9.05 3.75
CA ILE A 211 -0.94 -8.81 3.07
C ILE A 211 -1.10 -9.89 2.03
N THR A 212 -2.20 -10.61 2.04
CA THR A 212 -2.44 -11.76 1.16
C THR A 212 -3.54 -11.45 0.14
N ARG A 213 -3.32 -11.91 -1.09
CA ARG A 213 -4.29 -11.76 -2.18
C ARG A 213 -5.56 -12.55 -1.89
N GLN A 214 -6.69 -11.94 -2.18
CA GLN A 214 -8.01 -12.56 -2.05
C GLN A 214 -8.61 -12.81 -3.45
N ASN A 215 -9.28 -13.95 -3.61
CA ASN A 215 -10.03 -14.26 -4.83
C ASN A 215 -11.51 -13.91 -4.62
N THR A 216 -11.77 -12.63 -4.43
CA THR A 216 -13.11 -12.07 -4.20
C THR A 216 -13.16 -10.66 -4.76
N GLU A 217 -14.32 -10.05 -4.70
CA GLU A 217 -14.54 -8.63 -4.94
C GLU A 217 -14.81 -7.94 -3.61
N ILE A 218 -14.51 -6.64 -3.50
CA ILE A 218 -14.95 -5.84 -2.36
C ILE A 218 -16.45 -5.60 -2.48
N MET A 219 -17.14 -5.71 -1.35
CA MET A 219 -18.59 -5.55 -1.27
C MET A 219 -18.97 -4.14 -0.85
N SER A 220 -20.21 -3.78 -1.15
CA SER A 220 -20.83 -2.60 -0.57
C SER A 220 -21.12 -2.86 0.90
N TYR A 221 -20.57 -2.04 1.80
CA TYR A 221 -20.77 -2.11 3.22
C TYR A 221 -21.10 -0.71 3.78
N SER A 222 -22.18 -0.60 4.53
CA SER A 222 -22.53 0.62 5.26
C SER A 222 -22.55 0.34 6.75
N CYS A 223 -21.71 1.03 7.51
CA CYS A 223 -21.63 0.90 8.96
C CYS A 223 -22.96 1.24 9.67
N GLU A 224 -23.76 2.13 9.08
CA GLU A 224 -25.04 2.56 9.67
C GLU A 224 -26.22 1.67 9.27
N GLU A 225 -26.05 0.84 8.22
CA GLU A 225 -27.11 -0.01 7.71
C GLU A 225 -27.38 -1.17 8.68
N ASN A 226 -28.62 -1.27 9.16
CA ASN A 226 -29.05 -2.25 10.17
C ASN A 226 -28.34 -2.15 11.53
N GLU A 227 -27.69 -1.02 11.84
CA GLU A 227 -27.08 -0.78 13.14
C GLU A 227 -28.13 -0.83 14.26
N LYS A 228 -28.07 -1.87 15.10
CA LYS A 228 -28.97 -2.10 16.21
C LYS A 228 -28.31 -1.90 17.57
N ASP A 229 -26.98 -1.86 17.58
CA ASP A 229 -26.19 -1.86 18.81
C ASP A 229 -25.84 -0.45 19.31
N ARG A 230 -26.06 0.59 18.51
CA ARG A 230 -25.74 1.99 18.87
C ARG A 230 -26.32 2.41 20.23
N ALA A 231 -27.49 1.87 20.59
CA ALA A 231 -28.11 2.14 21.90
C ALA A 231 -27.33 1.48 23.05
N HIS A 232 -26.71 0.34 22.80
CA HIS A 232 -25.93 -0.44 23.75
C HIS A 232 -24.47 0.07 23.86
N LEU A 233 -23.96 0.73 22.80
CA LEU A 233 -22.63 1.35 22.76
C LEU A 233 -22.58 2.72 23.47
N ARG A 234 -23.64 3.12 24.15
CA ARG A 234 -23.64 4.33 24.98
C ARG A 234 -23.26 3.95 26.40
N ARG A 235 -22.26 4.67 26.96
CA ARG A 235 -21.99 4.59 28.40
C ARG A 235 -23.29 4.71 29.15
N ALA A 236 -23.61 3.76 30.04
CA ALA A 236 -24.63 3.95 31.04
C ALA A 236 -24.31 5.25 31.79
N LYS A 237 -25.21 6.23 31.73
CA LYS A 237 -25.01 7.47 32.49
C LYS A 237 -24.84 7.05 33.95
N LYS A 238 -23.66 7.29 34.50
CA LYS A 238 -23.39 7.15 35.95
C LYS A 238 -24.20 8.15 36.71
#